data_fe3d86ada3181f6fa96d83560e095832
#
_entry.id   fe3d86ada3181f6fa96d83560e095832
#
_cell.length_a   1.000
_cell.length_b   1.000
_cell.length_c   1.000
_cell.angle_alpha   90.00
_cell.angle_beta   90.00
_cell.angle_gamma   90.00
#
_symmetry.space_group_name_H-M   'P 1'
#
loop_
_entity.id
_entity.type
_entity.pdbx_description
1 polymer ?
#
loop_
_entity_poly.entity_id
_entity_poly.type
_entity_poly.pdbx_seq_one_letter_code
_entity_poly.pdbx_strand_id
1 'polypeptide(L)'
;MFINDSRFGDIVDFDKLRESIRHLYDALLPDFDMHKSLQVGTELYGDEPDLMIAAGASMLAWMTVIAAGEDAIAEDLKDSLFTLGWTEEEIGSDLLSARTVATPLNDDPDCADYHIKGRKWLINNSYHADYHTIVAKIDPDSGGPRSLSIFLVPQSSCKNWERLETHVLRRMVLTTFDIDGPGRLLGKAGHGLQILQRMAMPSKYQCAYVGINLINEAIPAGIEHLSKKRIFNENPINFSNVLRQMYNLVLQGALLNFIYYRALAFSAGSFLQFHGVMLKSWLLLRANELLGQNLLVVGSKGFLAESVIGRNTIDSFVLPVFDGHYTINTLMTAKHMRRYLGATRRANVEKRLSILRGGGAMSGTGDPIRAPSRKLRNPDFFDYAGYIEDLDLPINLDARAVVAAMQSLFDELSSRELTTDPEHRYKMGTLLHWMEALLAACEMWRATEEDEYLNAVIMQYNAFVNQFNAVISESALKTPFLTLMRQRPMRRFEKPREFLLRLYHLVEQFSVRQEALVVE
;
A
#
# COMPACT_ATOMS: atom_id res chain seq x y z
N MET A 1 23.13 1.81 28.16
CA MET A 1 24.49 2.14 27.73
C MET A 1 24.48 2.07 26.21
N PHE A 2 24.21 3.19 25.53
CA PHE A 2 24.16 3.24 24.07
C PHE A 2 25.59 3.16 23.57
N ILE A 3 25.92 2.07 22.89
CA ILE A 3 27.18 1.95 22.17
C ILE A 3 27.02 2.82 20.93
N ASN A 4 27.69 3.97 20.93
CA ASN A 4 27.80 4.83 19.77
C ASN A 4 28.72 4.14 18.76
N ASP A 5 28.18 3.14 18.08
CA ASP A 5 28.89 2.39 17.04
C ASP A 5 28.69 3.13 15.72
N SER A 6 29.75 3.78 15.23
CA SER A 6 29.73 4.59 14.00
C SER A 6 29.25 3.81 12.76
N ARG A 7 29.20 2.47 12.82
CA ARG A 7 28.63 1.64 11.75
C ARG A 7 27.10 1.77 11.64
N PHE A 8 26.42 2.21 12.71
CA PHE A 8 24.98 2.30 12.81
C PHE A 8 24.46 3.71 13.09
N GLY A 9 25.38 4.69 13.26
CA GLY A 9 25.06 6.09 13.50
C GLY A 9 25.07 6.94 12.22
N ASP A 10 24.45 8.10 12.23
CA ASP A 10 24.47 9.22 11.28
C ASP A 10 23.38 9.27 10.21
N ILE A 11 22.44 8.32 10.11
CA ILE A 11 21.46 8.36 9.01
C ILE A 11 20.05 8.72 9.49
N VAL A 12 19.66 8.29 10.66
CA VAL A 12 18.39 8.64 11.31
C VAL A 12 18.67 9.16 12.71
N ASP A 13 18.07 10.29 13.07
CA ASP A 13 18.07 10.79 14.44
C ASP A 13 17.11 9.92 15.27
N PHE A 14 17.67 8.93 15.98
CA PHE A 14 16.88 7.97 16.75
C PHE A 14 16.23 8.58 17.99
N ASP A 15 16.75 9.67 18.55
CA ASP A 15 16.10 10.37 19.66
C ASP A 15 14.84 11.08 19.15
N LYS A 16 14.94 11.79 18.01
CA LYS A 16 13.77 12.36 17.33
C LYS A 16 12.78 11.28 16.89
N LEU A 17 13.25 10.14 16.41
CA LEU A 17 12.40 9.02 16.02
C LEU A 17 11.63 8.47 17.23
N ARG A 18 12.26 8.29 18.39
CA ARG A 18 11.61 7.84 19.63
C ARG A 18 10.54 8.83 20.10
N GLU A 19 10.86 10.12 20.11
CA GLU A 19 9.92 11.18 20.46
C GLU A 19 8.70 11.16 19.52
N SER A 20 8.93 11.06 18.23
CA SER A 20 7.89 11.02 17.22
C SER A 20 7.00 9.76 17.33
N ILE A 21 7.60 8.60 17.59
CA ILE A 21 6.85 7.34 17.80
C ILE A 21 6.01 7.43 19.08
N ARG A 22 6.52 8.05 20.13
CA ARG A 22 5.74 8.31 21.35
C ARG A 22 4.51 9.15 21.06
N HIS A 23 4.64 10.24 20.31
CA HIS A 23 3.49 11.05 19.88
C HIS A 23 2.47 10.24 19.05
N LEU A 24 2.96 9.32 18.20
CA LEU A 24 2.09 8.39 17.47
C LEU A 24 1.33 7.46 18.41
N TYR A 25 1.98 6.89 19.42
CA TYR A 25 1.33 6.01 20.38
C TYR A 25 0.26 6.75 21.17
N ASP A 26 0.57 7.91 21.71
CA ASP A 26 -0.38 8.75 22.46
C ASP A 26 -1.57 9.19 21.61
N ALA A 27 -1.34 9.45 20.32
CA ALA A 27 -2.39 9.85 19.38
C ALA A 27 -3.32 8.70 18.97
N LEU A 28 -2.84 7.45 19.03
CA LEU A 28 -3.55 6.26 18.54
C LEU A 28 -4.17 5.40 19.65
N LEU A 29 -3.85 5.67 20.91
CA LEU A 29 -4.53 5.11 22.07
C LEU A 29 -5.69 6.02 22.50
N PRO A 30 -6.83 5.51 22.96
CA PRO A 30 -7.23 4.11 23.07
C PRO A 30 -7.80 3.49 21.79
N ASP A 31 -8.16 4.31 20.79
CA ASP A 31 -8.81 3.86 19.55
C ASP A 31 -7.89 4.12 18.35
N PHE A 32 -7.43 3.03 17.71
CA PHE A 32 -6.65 3.14 16.49
C PHE A 32 -7.50 3.69 15.35
N ASP A 33 -7.13 4.87 14.87
CA ASP A 33 -7.70 5.49 13.66
C ASP A 33 -6.62 5.62 12.59
N MET A 34 -6.88 5.03 11.42
CA MET A 34 -5.92 5.03 10.32
C MET A 34 -5.68 6.44 9.75
N HIS A 35 -6.71 7.27 9.66
CA HIS A 35 -6.58 8.65 9.17
C HIS A 35 -5.70 9.47 10.11
N LYS A 36 -5.98 9.37 11.41
CA LYS A 36 -5.18 10.03 12.45
C LYS A 36 -3.74 9.56 12.45
N SER A 37 -3.49 8.24 12.26
CA SER A 37 -2.14 7.68 12.15
C SER A 37 -1.37 8.28 10.97
N LEU A 38 -2.00 8.38 9.81
CA LEU A 38 -1.37 8.94 8.61
C LEU A 38 -1.13 10.44 8.75
N GLN A 39 -2.07 11.17 9.35
CA GLN A 39 -1.92 12.60 9.62
C GLN A 39 -0.74 12.87 10.56
N VAL A 40 -0.72 12.22 11.72
CA VAL A 40 0.37 12.39 12.69
C VAL A 40 1.72 12.00 12.07
N GLY A 41 1.75 10.92 11.25
CA GLY A 41 2.95 10.54 10.50
C GLY A 41 3.42 11.65 9.55
N THR A 42 2.50 12.32 8.86
CA THR A 42 2.81 13.43 7.95
C THR A 42 3.34 14.65 8.70
N GLU A 43 2.69 15.03 9.79
CA GLU A 43 3.09 16.18 10.62
C GLU A 43 4.50 15.98 11.23
N LEU A 44 4.83 14.74 11.62
CA LEU A 44 6.10 14.43 12.27
C LEU A 44 7.27 14.26 11.29
N TYR A 45 7.04 13.66 10.13
CA TYR A 45 8.11 13.24 9.20
C TYR A 45 8.13 14.03 7.90
N GLY A 46 7.08 14.78 7.61
CA GLY A 46 6.98 15.60 6.40
C GLY A 46 7.29 14.79 5.14
N ASP A 47 8.21 15.31 4.33
CA ASP A 47 8.59 14.73 3.03
C ASP A 47 9.77 13.73 3.12
N GLU A 48 10.07 13.18 4.32
CA GLU A 48 11.18 12.25 4.52
C GLU A 48 10.70 10.79 4.50
N PRO A 49 10.70 10.11 3.33
CA PRO A 49 10.14 8.76 3.19
C PRO A 49 10.86 7.72 4.05
N ASP A 50 12.18 7.87 4.24
CA ASP A 50 12.98 6.98 5.09
C ASP A 50 12.50 7.03 6.55
N LEU A 51 12.28 8.22 7.09
CA LEU A 51 11.80 8.41 8.46
C LEU A 51 10.37 7.91 8.62
N MET A 52 9.50 8.19 7.65
CA MET A 52 8.12 7.72 7.67
C MET A 52 8.04 6.19 7.70
N ILE A 53 8.88 5.51 6.90
CA ILE A 53 8.94 4.04 6.89
C ILE A 53 9.57 3.51 8.18
N ALA A 54 10.62 4.16 8.69
CA ALA A 54 11.27 3.77 9.94
C ALA A 54 10.31 3.85 11.13
N ALA A 55 9.56 4.94 11.25
CA ALA A 55 8.54 5.11 12.28
C ALA A 55 7.36 4.16 12.09
N GLY A 56 6.91 4.01 10.85
CA GLY A 56 5.84 3.07 10.51
C GLY A 56 6.17 1.64 10.91
N ALA A 57 7.39 1.18 10.65
CA ALA A 57 7.84 -0.16 11.05
C ALA A 57 7.82 -0.34 12.58
N SER A 58 8.29 0.66 13.34
CA SER A 58 8.26 0.61 14.81
C SER A 58 6.83 0.65 15.35
N MET A 59 5.98 1.50 14.80
CA MET A 59 4.56 1.56 15.14
C MET A 59 3.87 0.21 14.87
N LEU A 60 4.13 -0.42 13.73
CA LEU A 60 3.56 -1.72 13.39
C LEU A 60 4.01 -2.82 14.37
N ALA A 61 5.25 -2.76 14.83
CA ALA A 61 5.75 -3.70 15.85
C ALA A 61 5.02 -3.52 17.18
N TRP A 62 4.84 -2.30 17.64
CA TRP A 62 4.06 -2.00 18.84
C TRP A 62 2.58 -2.39 18.68
N MET A 63 1.97 -2.09 17.53
CA MET A 63 0.60 -2.50 17.22
C MET A 63 0.43 -4.03 17.19
N THR A 64 1.50 -4.79 16.92
CA THR A 64 1.49 -6.25 17.00
C THR A 64 1.21 -6.74 18.43
N VAL A 65 1.74 -6.02 19.44
CA VAL A 65 1.47 -6.31 20.86
C VAL A 65 -0.01 -6.12 21.18
N ILE A 66 -0.61 -5.02 20.70
CA ILE A 66 -2.05 -4.73 20.85
C ILE A 66 -2.90 -5.78 20.10
N ALA A 67 -2.51 -6.13 18.88
CA ALA A 67 -3.23 -7.13 18.07
C ALA A 67 -3.19 -8.53 18.70
N ALA A 68 -2.22 -8.79 19.57
CA ALA A 68 -2.14 -10.00 20.39
C ALA A 68 -3.07 -9.97 21.61
N GLY A 69 -3.62 -8.81 21.95
CA GLY A 69 -4.46 -8.60 23.14
C GLY A 69 -3.67 -8.24 24.41
N GLU A 70 -2.44 -7.78 24.26
CA GLU A 70 -1.52 -7.44 25.35
C GLU A 70 -1.46 -5.90 25.57
N ASP A 71 -2.63 -5.28 25.71
CA ASP A 71 -2.75 -3.80 25.83
C ASP A 71 -1.96 -3.24 27.03
N ALA A 72 -1.90 -3.96 28.15
CA ALA A 72 -1.13 -3.54 29.33
C ALA A 72 0.38 -3.48 29.03
N ILE A 73 0.91 -4.48 28.31
CA ILE A 73 2.33 -4.49 27.88
C ILE A 73 2.59 -3.34 26.90
N ALA A 74 1.67 -3.10 25.98
CA ALA A 74 1.80 -2.01 25.02
C ALA A 74 1.85 -0.64 25.71
N GLU A 75 1.04 -0.42 26.74
CA GLU A 75 1.03 0.82 27.54
C GLU A 75 2.30 0.97 28.40
N ASP A 76 2.71 -0.10 29.09
CA ASP A 76 3.92 -0.09 29.93
C ASP A 76 5.20 0.20 29.13
N LEU A 77 5.23 -0.21 27.86
CA LEU A 77 6.39 -0.08 26.97
C LEU A 77 6.26 1.03 25.91
N LYS A 78 5.32 1.93 26.05
CA LYS A 78 5.05 2.97 25.03
C LYS A 78 6.22 3.93 24.76
N ASP A 79 7.14 4.07 25.69
CA ASP A 79 8.36 4.87 25.52
C ASP A 79 9.52 4.08 24.87
N SER A 80 9.29 2.82 24.52
CA SER A 80 10.29 1.94 23.93
C SER A 80 10.20 1.93 22.42
N LEU A 81 11.34 1.73 21.75
CA LEU A 81 11.41 1.52 20.32
C LEU A 81 11.22 0.03 19.99
N PHE A 82 10.25 -0.27 19.15
CA PHE A 82 9.95 -1.63 18.70
C PHE A 82 10.42 -1.88 17.29
N THR A 83 10.63 -3.16 16.95
CA THR A 83 10.83 -3.58 15.54
C THR A 83 10.20 -4.93 15.22
N LEU A 84 9.99 -5.16 13.92
CA LEU A 84 9.37 -6.37 13.37
C LEU A 84 10.46 -7.36 12.94
N GLY A 85 10.68 -8.43 13.69
CA GLY A 85 11.61 -9.50 13.35
C GLY A 85 10.92 -10.71 12.72
N TRP A 86 10.36 -10.54 11.53
CA TRP A 86 9.55 -11.57 10.87
C TRP A 86 10.32 -12.35 9.81
N THR A 87 11.12 -11.66 9.01
CA THR A 87 11.83 -12.24 7.87
C THR A 87 13.15 -12.89 8.26
N GLU A 88 13.53 -13.91 7.49
CA GLU A 88 14.81 -14.59 7.53
C GLU A 88 15.41 -14.57 6.13
N GLU A 89 16.71 -14.78 5.95
CA GLU A 89 17.42 -14.55 4.70
C GLU A 89 16.81 -15.27 3.49
N GLU A 90 16.35 -16.51 3.68
CA GLU A 90 15.71 -17.31 2.64
C GLU A 90 14.18 -17.31 2.72
N ILE A 91 13.58 -16.61 3.73
CA ILE A 91 12.17 -16.70 4.06
C ILE A 91 11.57 -15.31 4.21
N GLY A 92 10.95 -14.83 3.13
CA GLY A 92 10.23 -13.54 3.11
C GLY A 92 8.71 -13.74 3.15
N SER A 93 8.09 -13.91 1.99
CA SER A 93 6.63 -14.05 1.88
C SER A 93 6.08 -15.37 2.43
N ASP A 94 6.89 -16.42 2.48
CA ASP A 94 6.53 -17.73 3.04
C ASP A 94 6.91 -17.84 4.52
N LEU A 95 6.24 -17.06 5.37
CA LEU A 95 6.49 -17.07 6.81
C LEU A 95 6.22 -18.43 7.48
N LEU A 96 5.41 -19.29 6.87
CA LEU A 96 5.14 -20.64 7.40
C LEU A 96 6.38 -21.53 7.39
N SER A 97 7.38 -21.20 6.58
CA SER A 97 8.68 -21.88 6.51
C SER A 97 9.71 -21.35 7.52
N ALA A 98 9.33 -20.43 8.43
CA ALA A 98 10.25 -19.85 9.43
C ALA A 98 11.05 -20.92 10.18
N ARG A 99 12.36 -20.65 10.38
CA ARG A 99 13.32 -21.55 11.04
C ARG A 99 13.65 -21.14 12.46
N THR A 100 13.28 -19.90 12.87
CA THR A 100 13.43 -19.45 14.26
C THR A 100 12.53 -20.30 15.15
N VAL A 101 13.09 -20.80 16.27
CA VAL A 101 12.43 -21.72 17.18
C VAL A 101 12.29 -21.08 18.57
N ALA A 102 11.19 -21.38 19.24
CA ALA A 102 10.89 -20.98 20.61
C ALA A 102 10.68 -22.22 21.48
N THR A 103 11.48 -22.39 22.50
CA THR A 103 11.39 -23.52 23.45
C THR A 103 10.88 -23.02 24.79
N PRO A 104 9.81 -23.59 25.39
CA PRO A 104 9.32 -23.19 26.71
C PRO A 104 10.43 -23.26 27.76
N LEU A 105 10.48 -22.31 28.68
CA LEU A 105 11.47 -22.31 29.79
C LEU A 105 11.07 -23.20 30.96
N ASN A 106 9.82 -23.66 30.98
CA ASN A 106 9.31 -24.60 31.99
C ASN A 106 8.21 -25.50 31.37
N ASP A 107 7.77 -26.51 32.11
CA ASP A 107 6.77 -27.50 31.68
C ASP A 107 5.31 -27.04 31.93
N ASP A 108 5.09 -25.77 32.31
CA ASP A 108 3.76 -25.20 32.51
C ASP A 108 3.05 -25.08 31.17
N PRO A 109 1.86 -25.67 30.97
CA PRO A 109 1.07 -25.52 29.76
C PRO A 109 0.72 -24.04 29.41
N ASP A 110 0.65 -23.19 30.41
CA ASP A 110 0.40 -21.74 30.29
C ASP A 110 1.69 -20.91 30.31
N CYS A 111 2.86 -21.55 30.07
CA CYS A 111 4.14 -20.87 30.04
C CYS A 111 4.12 -19.71 29.03
N ALA A 112 4.39 -18.51 29.51
CA ALA A 112 4.55 -17.33 28.68
C ALA A 112 6.01 -17.05 28.28
N ASP A 113 6.98 -17.65 28.99
CA ASP A 113 8.41 -17.39 28.83
C ASP A 113 9.09 -18.50 28.03
N TYR A 114 9.79 -18.12 26.98
CA TYR A 114 10.44 -19.03 26.03
C TYR A 114 11.90 -18.65 25.82
N HIS A 115 12.74 -19.61 25.51
CA HIS A 115 14.05 -19.40 24.91
C HIS A 115 13.90 -19.33 23.41
N ILE A 116 14.24 -18.19 22.80
CA ILE A 116 14.14 -17.96 21.36
C ILE A 116 15.52 -18.12 20.74
N LYS A 117 15.60 -18.92 19.65
CA LYS A 117 16.84 -19.13 18.92
C LYS A 117 16.61 -19.06 17.41
N GLY A 118 17.38 -18.22 16.72
CA GLY A 118 17.30 -18.05 15.27
C GLY A 118 18.10 -16.86 14.78
N ARG A 119 17.96 -16.56 13.47
CA ARG A 119 18.58 -15.40 12.81
C ARG A 119 17.52 -14.66 12.02
N LYS A 120 17.47 -13.34 12.16
CA LYS A 120 16.55 -12.46 11.44
C LYS A 120 17.32 -11.60 10.43
N TRP A 121 16.67 -11.22 9.33
CA TRP A 121 17.28 -10.58 8.18
C TRP A 121 16.44 -9.45 7.63
N LEU A 122 17.08 -8.35 7.15
CA LEU A 122 16.46 -7.13 6.64
C LEU A 122 15.48 -6.47 7.64
N ILE A 123 15.89 -6.38 8.90
CA ILE A 123 15.06 -5.82 9.96
C ILE A 123 15.40 -4.34 10.16
N ASN A 124 14.39 -3.50 9.97
CA ASN A 124 14.51 -2.05 10.12
C ASN A 124 14.62 -1.65 11.60
N ASN A 125 15.48 -0.67 11.90
CA ASN A 125 15.72 -0.09 13.23
C ASN A 125 16.18 -1.09 14.31
N SER A 126 16.44 -2.34 13.98
CA SER A 126 16.57 -3.41 14.97
C SER A 126 17.75 -3.24 15.92
N TYR A 127 18.86 -2.64 15.47
CA TYR A 127 20.02 -2.37 16.34
C TYR A 127 19.70 -1.35 17.45
N HIS A 128 18.80 -0.41 17.18
CA HIS A 128 18.40 0.65 18.10
C HIS A 128 17.12 0.36 18.88
N ALA A 129 16.43 -0.74 18.53
CA ALA A 129 15.18 -1.13 19.18
C ALA A 129 15.42 -1.68 20.58
N ASP A 130 14.52 -1.39 21.51
CA ASP A 130 14.52 -1.96 22.85
C ASP A 130 13.89 -3.35 22.85
N TYR A 131 12.89 -3.54 21.98
CA TYR A 131 12.13 -4.79 21.85
C TYR A 131 11.90 -5.17 20.40
N HIS A 132 11.85 -6.47 20.16
CA HIS A 132 11.58 -7.07 18.86
C HIS A 132 10.35 -7.96 18.95
N THR A 133 9.37 -7.77 18.06
CA THR A 133 8.27 -8.72 17.87
C THR A 133 8.73 -9.79 16.86
N ILE A 134 9.08 -10.97 17.40
CA ILE A 134 9.72 -12.06 16.66
C ILE A 134 8.68 -13.13 16.30
N VAL A 135 8.66 -13.52 15.02
CA VAL A 135 7.92 -14.71 14.55
C VAL A 135 8.81 -15.94 14.74
N ALA A 136 8.30 -16.95 15.44
CA ALA A 136 8.99 -18.22 15.65
C ALA A 136 8.00 -19.39 15.72
N LYS A 137 8.51 -20.61 15.58
CA LYS A 137 7.79 -21.88 15.78
C LYS A 137 8.09 -22.45 17.16
N ILE A 138 7.05 -22.91 17.85
CA ILE A 138 7.23 -23.68 19.11
C ILE A 138 7.59 -25.13 18.76
N ASP A 139 6.98 -25.69 17.72
CA ASP A 139 7.34 -26.98 17.16
C ASP A 139 7.94 -26.74 15.76
N PRO A 140 9.25 -26.96 15.56
CA PRO A 140 9.94 -26.72 14.29
C PRO A 140 9.39 -27.58 13.14
N ASP A 141 8.87 -28.77 13.44
CA ASP A 141 8.33 -29.71 12.46
C ASP A 141 6.87 -29.42 12.11
N SER A 142 6.23 -28.52 12.86
CA SER A 142 4.84 -28.15 12.59
C SER A 142 4.69 -27.33 11.31
N GLY A 143 3.65 -27.60 10.57
CA GLY A 143 3.27 -26.90 9.35
C GLY A 143 1.88 -26.25 9.45
N GLY A 144 1.58 -25.40 8.45
CA GLY A 144 0.27 -24.79 8.33
C GLY A 144 0.03 -23.55 9.20
N PRO A 145 -1.19 -22.99 9.15
CA PRO A 145 -1.49 -21.66 9.70
C PRO A 145 -1.31 -21.51 11.22
N ARG A 146 -1.26 -22.62 11.96
CA ARG A 146 -1.08 -22.64 13.42
C ARG A 146 0.35 -22.96 13.87
N SER A 147 1.31 -23.04 12.95
CA SER A 147 2.71 -23.29 13.31
C SER A 147 3.41 -22.06 13.88
N LEU A 148 2.91 -20.85 13.61
CA LEU A 148 3.56 -19.60 13.98
C LEU A 148 3.01 -19.03 15.27
N SER A 149 3.93 -18.54 16.10
CA SER A 149 3.67 -17.73 17.29
C SER A 149 4.48 -16.44 17.25
N ILE A 150 4.09 -15.44 18.04
CA ILE A 150 4.80 -14.16 18.11
C ILE A 150 5.34 -13.99 19.53
N PHE A 151 6.58 -13.52 19.62
CA PHE A 151 7.27 -13.32 20.88
C PHE A 151 7.79 -11.89 21.00
N LEU A 152 7.67 -11.30 22.17
CA LEU A 152 8.34 -10.07 22.54
C LEU A 152 9.73 -10.43 23.07
N VAL A 153 10.76 -10.00 22.36
CA VAL A 153 12.16 -10.33 22.66
C VAL A 153 12.92 -9.05 22.98
N PRO A 154 13.54 -8.90 24.16
CA PRO A 154 14.35 -7.74 24.48
C PRO A 154 15.65 -7.73 23.68
N GLN A 155 16.20 -6.53 23.43
CA GLN A 155 17.45 -6.36 22.70
C GLN A 155 18.62 -7.16 23.32
N SER A 156 18.62 -7.36 24.65
CA SER A 156 19.65 -8.15 25.34
C SER A 156 19.71 -9.62 24.93
N SER A 157 18.66 -10.15 24.31
CA SER A 157 18.62 -11.51 23.74
C SER A 157 19.19 -11.58 22.32
N CYS A 158 19.59 -10.44 21.73
CA CYS A 158 20.06 -10.33 20.37
C CYS A 158 21.56 -10.03 20.30
N LYS A 159 22.25 -10.60 19.31
CA LYS A 159 23.71 -10.49 19.15
C LYS A 159 24.12 -10.60 17.68
N ASN A 160 25.41 -10.43 17.39
CA ASN A 160 26.02 -10.60 16.06
C ASN A 160 25.33 -9.74 14.99
N TRP A 161 25.21 -8.46 15.28
CA TRP A 161 24.59 -7.49 14.38
C TRP A 161 25.44 -7.18 13.17
N GLU A 162 24.84 -7.24 11.98
CA GLU A 162 25.46 -6.82 10.74
C GLU A 162 24.54 -5.85 10.02
N ARG A 163 25.06 -4.69 9.62
CA ARG A 163 24.33 -3.73 8.81
C ARG A 163 24.27 -4.19 7.36
N LEU A 164 23.10 -4.02 6.73
CA LEU A 164 22.86 -4.32 5.33
C LEU A 164 22.73 -3.02 4.54
N GLU A 165 23.58 -2.85 3.53
CA GLU A 165 23.52 -1.69 2.63
C GLU A 165 22.52 -1.93 1.51
N THR A 166 21.69 -0.91 1.22
CA THR A 166 20.67 -0.97 0.18
C THR A 166 20.82 0.17 -0.83
N HIS A 167 20.31 -0.04 -2.03
CA HIS A 167 20.27 1.00 -3.06
C HIS A 167 19.09 1.97 -2.88
N VAL A 168 18.08 1.57 -2.11
CA VAL A 168 16.82 2.29 -1.88
C VAL A 168 16.68 2.59 -0.39
N LEU A 169 15.98 3.68 -0.05
CA LEU A 169 15.77 4.08 1.34
C LEU A 169 17.09 4.07 2.13
N ARG A 170 18.12 4.69 1.58
CA ARG A 170 19.52 4.58 2.03
C ARG A 170 19.78 5.12 3.42
N ARG A 171 18.86 5.93 3.95
CA ARG A 171 18.94 6.46 5.32
C ARG A 171 18.37 5.51 6.37
N MET A 172 17.68 4.43 5.95
CA MET A 172 17.20 3.41 6.88
C MET A 172 18.35 2.54 7.39
N VAL A 173 18.24 2.13 8.65
CA VAL A 173 19.19 1.19 9.26
C VAL A 173 18.59 -0.21 9.21
N LEU A 174 18.96 -0.96 8.17
CA LEU A 174 18.57 -2.36 8.02
C LEU A 174 19.68 -3.26 8.54
N THR A 175 19.32 -4.24 9.37
CA THR A 175 20.30 -5.17 9.91
C THR A 175 19.85 -6.62 9.82
N THR A 176 20.80 -7.51 9.95
CA THR A 176 20.61 -8.91 10.31
C THR A 176 21.18 -9.15 11.71
N PHE A 177 20.62 -10.08 12.46
CA PHE A 177 21.10 -10.40 13.81
C PHE A 177 20.66 -11.80 14.25
N ASP A 178 21.42 -12.37 15.17
CA ASP A 178 21.10 -13.62 15.85
C ASP A 178 20.28 -13.36 17.11
N ILE A 179 19.35 -14.27 17.40
CA ILE A 179 18.60 -14.32 18.66
C ILE A 179 19.02 -15.57 19.40
N ASP A 180 19.35 -15.44 20.69
CA ASP A 180 19.69 -16.57 21.56
C ASP A 180 19.46 -16.14 23.02
N GLY A 181 18.20 -16.16 23.45
CA GLY A 181 17.85 -15.69 24.79
C GLY A 181 16.35 -15.68 25.05
N PRO A 182 15.95 -15.13 26.22
CA PRO A 182 14.55 -15.12 26.63
C PRO A 182 13.67 -14.23 25.75
N GLY A 183 12.41 -14.65 25.60
CA GLY A 183 11.34 -13.89 24.98
C GLY A 183 9.99 -14.31 25.55
N ARG A 184 9.03 -13.39 25.57
CA ARG A 184 7.68 -13.61 26.08
C ARG A 184 6.70 -13.85 24.94
N LEU A 185 5.89 -14.91 25.03
CA LEU A 185 4.80 -15.19 24.09
C LEU A 185 3.77 -14.05 24.11
N LEU A 186 3.41 -13.53 22.94
CA LEU A 186 2.34 -12.55 22.77
C LEU A 186 1.05 -13.27 22.33
N GLY A 187 0.00 -13.12 23.12
CA GLY A 187 -1.30 -13.77 22.91
C GLY A 187 -1.23 -15.28 23.11
N LYS A 188 -1.76 -16.06 22.15
CA LYS A 188 -1.85 -17.52 22.24
C LYS A 188 -0.89 -18.21 21.28
N ALA A 189 -0.29 -19.32 21.74
CA ALA A 189 0.52 -20.20 20.90
C ALA A 189 -0.23 -20.63 19.64
N GLY A 190 0.44 -20.59 18.48
CA GLY A 190 -0.13 -20.93 17.18
C GLY A 190 -1.08 -19.89 16.58
N HIS A 191 -1.21 -18.71 17.18
CA HIS A 191 -2.06 -17.61 16.67
C HIS A 191 -1.28 -16.52 15.95
N GLY A 192 0.03 -16.70 15.74
CA GLY A 192 0.90 -15.70 15.13
C GLY A 192 0.40 -15.21 13.77
N LEU A 193 0.04 -16.11 12.86
CA LEU A 193 -0.45 -15.72 11.54
C LEU A 193 -1.72 -14.86 11.60
N GLN A 194 -2.61 -15.07 12.56
CA GLN A 194 -3.83 -14.27 12.72
C GLN A 194 -3.50 -12.86 13.20
N ILE A 195 -2.55 -12.72 14.11
CA ILE A 195 -2.05 -11.43 14.60
C ILE A 195 -1.40 -10.67 13.45
N LEU A 196 -0.50 -11.32 12.68
CA LEU A 196 0.16 -10.74 11.51
C LEU A 196 -0.84 -10.24 10.46
N GLN A 197 -1.90 -11.01 10.18
CA GLN A 197 -2.91 -10.61 9.20
C GLN A 197 -3.70 -9.36 9.61
N ARG A 198 -3.96 -9.16 10.91
CA ARG A 198 -4.61 -7.95 11.41
C ARG A 198 -3.71 -6.74 11.22
N MET A 199 -2.47 -6.90 11.61
CA MET A 199 -1.48 -5.86 11.62
C MET A 199 -1.01 -5.44 10.22
N ALA A 200 -0.96 -6.37 9.26
CA ALA A 200 -0.56 -6.10 7.88
C ALA A 200 -1.57 -5.25 7.09
N MET A 201 -2.77 -4.96 7.59
CA MET A 201 -3.73 -4.14 6.85
C MET A 201 -3.40 -2.64 6.92
N PRO A 202 -3.18 -2.04 8.10
CA PRO A 202 -2.74 -0.65 8.20
C PRO A 202 -1.44 -0.37 7.43
N SER A 203 -0.47 -1.28 7.49
CA SER A 203 0.82 -1.10 6.81
C SER A 203 0.69 -0.91 5.29
N LYS A 204 -0.27 -1.58 4.65
CA LYS A 204 -0.50 -1.44 3.21
C LYS A 204 -0.94 -0.03 2.82
N TYR A 205 -1.76 0.60 3.66
CA TYR A 205 -2.17 1.99 3.47
C TYR A 205 -1.00 2.95 3.72
N GLN A 206 -0.17 2.70 4.73
CA GLN A 206 1.03 3.49 4.99
C GLN A 206 2.02 3.41 3.84
N CYS A 207 2.32 2.21 3.33
CA CYS A 207 3.19 2.05 2.17
C CYS A 207 2.66 2.80 0.94
N ALA A 208 1.34 2.73 0.70
CA ALA A 208 0.71 3.44 -0.40
C ALA A 208 0.78 4.97 -0.21
N TYR A 209 0.62 5.44 1.01
CA TYR A 209 0.77 6.85 1.35
C TYR A 209 2.17 7.38 1.03
N VAL A 210 3.22 6.64 1.42
CA VAL A 210 4.59 6.98 1.02
C VAL A 210 4.71 7.07 -0.50
N GLY A 211 4.18 6.08 -1.24
CA GLY A 211 4.21 6.10 -2.71
C GLY A 211 3.51 7.32 -3.32
N ILE A 212 2.39 7.76 -2.75
CA ILE A 212 1.66 8.97 -3.16
C ILE A 212 2.49 10.22 -2.87
N ASN A 213 3.14 10.33 -1.70
CA ASN A 213 3.99 11.46 -1.37
C ASN A 213 5.19 11.58 -2.33
N LEU A 214 5.82 10.45 -2.69
CA LEU A 214 6.90 10.46 -3.69
C LEU A 214 6.44 11.03 -5.05
N ILE A 215 5.22 10.72 -5.48
CA ILE A 215 4.62 11.28 -6.70
C ILE A 215 4.38 12.77 -6.55
N ASN A 216 3.76 13.18 -5.44
CA ASN A 216 3.35 14.56 -5.18
C ASN A 216 4.56 15.51 -5.05
N GLU A 217 5.71 14.99 -4.69
CA GLU A 217 6.96 15.74 -4.65
C GLU A 217 7.67 15.76 -6.03
N ALA A 218 7.78 14.60 -6.68
CA ALA A 218 8.59 14.45 -7.89
C ALA A 218 7.96 15.06 -9.15
N ILE A 219 6.64 14.98 -9.33
CA ILE A 219 5.97 15.52 -10.53
C ILE A 219 6.04 17.05 -10.56
N PRO A 220 5.72 17.80 -9.49
CA PRO A 220 5.92 19.24 -9.42
C PRO A 220 7.35 19.67 -9.69
N ALA A 221 8.32 19.00 -9.06
CA ALA A 221 9.74 19.26 -9.31
C ALA A 221 10.12 19.07 -10.78
N GLY A 222 9.53 18.08 -11.46
CA GLY A 222 9.70 17.89 -12.91
C GLY A 222 9.12 19.02 -13.73
N ILE A 223 7.91 19.49 -13.43
CA ILE A 223 7.27 20.64 -14.09
C ILE A 223 8.08 21.89 -13.88
N GLU A 224 8.52 22.17 -12.65
CA GLU A 224 9.34 23.32 -12.31
C GLU A 224 10.66 23.32 -13.10
N HIS A 225 11.34 22.17 -13.13
CA HIS A 225 12.58 22.04 -13.90
C HIS A 225 12.37 22.32 -15.39
N LEU A 226 11.36 21.72 -16.01
CA LEU A 226 11.07 21.88 -17.45
C LEU A 226 10.58 23.29 -17.79
N SER A 227 10.00 24.01 -16.85
CA SER A 227 9.55 25.39 -16.99
C SER A 227 10.71 26.40 -16.86
N LYS A 228 11.79 26.07 -16.15
CA LYS A 228 12.97 26.94 -15.96
C LYS A 228 14.10 26.66 -16.94
N LYS A 229 14.24 25.43 -17.42
CA LYS A 229 15.27 25.01 -18.37
C LYS A 229 15.09 25.71 -19.72
N ARG A 230 16.18 25.89 -20.46
CA ARG A 230 16.17 26.41 -21.84
C ARG A 230 16.82 25.42 -22.79
N ILE A 231 16.12 25.10 -23.87
CA ILE A 231 16.56 24.26 -24.99
C ILE A 231 16.07 24.94 -26.28
N PHE A 232 16.97 25.20 -27.22
CA PHE A 232 16.63 25.90 -28.46
C PHE A 232 15.90 27.25 -28.24
N ASN A 233 16.33 28.00 -27.21
CA ASN A 233 15.74 29.27 -26.78
C ASN A 233 14.29 29.19 -26.26
N GLU A 234 13.78 28.01 -25.99
CA GLU A 234 12.42 27.75 -25.47
C GLU A 234 12.46 26.91 -24.21
N ASN A 235 11.44 26.99 -23.38
CA ASN A 235 11.28 26.08 -22.25
C ASN A 235 10.76 24.72 -22.73
N PRO A 236 11.38 23.60 -22.32
CA PRO A 236 10.96 22.27 -22.75
C PRO A 236 9.48 21.97 -22.52
N ILE A 237 8.90 22.51 -21.45
CA ILE A 237 7.46 22.34 -21.14
C ILE A 237 6.55 22.85 -22.26
N ASN A 238 7.02 23.75 -23.13
CA ASN A 238 6.25 24.28 -24.25
C ASN A 238 6.29 23.38 -25.49
N PHE A 239 7.19 22.40 -25.54
CA PHE A 239 7.21 21.45 -26.65
C PHE A 239 6.02 20.49 -26.56
N SER A 240 5.26 20.35 -27.62
CA SER A 240 3.99 19.61 -27.63
C SER A 240 4.11 18.15 -27.16
N ASN A 241 5.25 17.50 -27.41
CA ASN A 241 5.51 16.14 -26.94
C ASN A 241 5.80 16.09 -25.43
N VAL A 242 6.58 17.04 -24.90
CA VAL A 242 6.86 17.14 -23.45
C VAL A 242 5.59 17.51 -22.70
N LEU A 243 4.86 18.52 -23.19
CA LEU A 243 3.59 18.95 -22.62
C LEU A 243 2.58 17.79 -22.52
N ARG A 244 2.47 16.97 -23.58
CA ARG A 244 1.59 15.80 -23.57
C ARG A 244 2.01 14.75 -22.53
N GLN A 245 3.32 14.50 -22.42
CA GLN A 245 3.83 13.55 -21.43
C GLN A 245 3.56 14.05 -20.02
N MET A 246 3.86 15.32 -19.74
CA MET A 246 3.58 15.92 -18.41
C MET A 246 2.08 15.96 -18.10
N TYR A 247 1.22 16.24 -19.09
CA TYR A 247 -0.22 16.15 -18.94
C TYR A 247 -0.66 14.74 -18.49
N ASN A 248 -0.15 13.69 -19.14
CA ASN A 248 -0.49 12.31 -18.79
C ASN A 248 0.03 11.94 -17.38
N LEU A 249 1.23 12.41 -17.01
CA LEU A 249 1.80 12.19 -15.69
C LEU A 249 0.95 12.82 -14.59
N VAL A 250 0.57 14.09 -14.77
CA VAL A 250 -0.27 14.82 -13.80
C VAL A 250 -1.65 14.18 -13.68
N LEU A 251 -2.29 13.83 -14.81
CA LEU A 251 -3.60 13.18 -14.80
C LEU A 251 -3.58 11.82 -14.09
N GLN A 252 -2.55 11.01 -14.35
CA GLN A 252 -2.39 9.72 -13.67
C GLN A 252 -2.06 9.92 -12.18
N GLY A 253 -1.19 10.88 -11.84
CA GLY A 253 -0.88 11.24 -10.45
C GLY A 253 -2.14 11.64 -9.68
N ALA A 254 -2.99 12.49 -10.27
CA ALA A 254 -4.28 12.88 -9.70
C ALA A 254 -5.20 11.66 -9.46
N LEU A 255 -5.26 10.73 -10.44
CA LEU A 255 -6.05 9.52 -10.29
C LEU A 255 -5.50 8.60 -9.18
N LEU A 256 -4.18 8.42 -9.07
CA LEU A 256 -3.60 7.61 -8.00
C LEU A 256 -3.87 8.22 -6.61
N ASN A 257 -3.78 9.54 -6.49
CA ASN A 257 -4.18 10.27 -5.28
C ASN A 257 -5.66 10.02 -4.95
N PHE A 258 -6.54 10.13 -5.95
CA PHE A 258 -7.98 9.88 -5.76
C PHE A 258 -8.26 8.43 -5.36
N ILE A 259 -7.60 7.44 -5.98
CA ILE A 259 -7.74 6.02 -5.62
C ILE A 259 -7.32 5.78 -4.17
N TYR A 260 -6.22 6.39 -3.75
CA TYR A 260 -5.77 6.31 -2.36
C TYR A 260 -6.79 6.91 -1.39
N TYR A 261 -7.23 8.15 -1.67
CA TYR A 261 -8.26 8.83 -0.87
C TYR A 261 -9.58 8.04 -0.82
N ARG A 262 -10.05 7.55 -1.97
CA ARG A 262 -11.22 6.68 -2.07
C ARG A 262 -11.08 5.42 -1.20
N ALA A 263 -9.93 4.79 -1.24
CA ALA A 263 -9.66 3.61 -0.44
C ALA A 263 -9.70 3.92 1.07
N LEU A 264 -9.16 5.05 1.50
CA LEU A 264 -9.29 5.54 2.87
C LEU A 264 -10.75 5.82 3.22
N ALA A 265 -11.47 6.56 2.36
CA ALA A 265 -12.86 6.93 2.57
C ALA A 265 -13.80 5.73 2.74
N PHE A 266 -13.47 4.60 2.11
CA PHE A 266 -14.24 3.36 2.21
C PHE A 266 -13.51 2.26 2.99
N SER A 267 -12.49 2.57 3.78
CA SER A 267 -11.71 1.61 4.56
C SER A 267 -12.47 1.02 5.76
N ALA A 268 -13.67 1.55 6.06
CA ALA A 268 -14.51 1.02 7.12
C ALA A 268 -14.87 -0.45 6.87
N GLY A 269 -14.58 -1.30 7.85
CA GLY A 269 -15.03 -2.68 7.89
C GLY A 269 -14.43 -3.58 6.81
N SER A 270 -15.29 -4.17 5.98
CA SER A 270 -14.94 -5.27 5.07
C SER A 270 -14.11 -4.88 3.84
N PHE A 271 -14.12 -3.59 3.45
CA PHE A 271 -13.32 -3.11 2.31
C PHE A 271 -11.86 -2.85 2.64
N LEU A 272 -11.50 -2.72 3.91
CA LEU A 272 -10.14 -2.45 4.33
C LEU A 272 -9.12 -3.40 3.69
N GLN A 273 -9.39 -4.71 3.77
CA GLN A 273 -8.49 -5.71 3.19
C GLN A 273 -8.46 -5.64 1.67
N PHE A 274 -9.61 -5.49 1.01
CA PHE A 274 -9.71 -5.47 -0.45
C PHE A 274 -8.95 -4.29 -1.04
N HIS A 275 -9.20 -3.08 -0.54
CA HIS A 275 -8.51 -1.88 -1.00
C HIS A 275 -7.03 -1.90 -0.59
N GLY A 276 -6.69 -2.33 0.63
CA GLY A 276 -5.30 -2.39 1.09
C GLY A 276 -4.40 -3.24 0.18
N VAL A 277 -4.86 -4.43 -0.25
CA VAL A 277 -4.08 -5.28 -1.16
C VAL A 277 -3.96 -4.66 -2.56
N MET A 278 -4.97 -3.95 -3.06
CA MET A 278 -4.93 -3.20 -4.30
C MET A 278 -3.93 -2.03 -4.23
N LEU A 279 -3.97 -1.25 -3.15
CA LEU A 279 -3.03 -0.15 -2.93
C LEU A 279 -1.59 -0.67 -2.91
N LYS A 280 -1.32 -1.72 -2.13
CA LYS A 280 0.01 -2.30 -1.98
C LYS A 280 0.57 -2.95 -3.25
N SER A 281 -0.29 -3.41 -4.14
CA SER A 281 0.12 -4.01 -5.41
C SER A 281 -0.04 -3.03 -6.58
N TRP A 282 -1.23 -2.83 -7.07
CA TRP A 282 -1.49 -2.10 -8.31
C TRP A 282 -1.09 -0.62 -8.21
N LEU A 283 -1.51 0.09 -7.15
CA LEU A 283 -1.22 1.52 -7.02
C LEU A 283 0.29 1.77 -6.96
N LEU A 284 1.04 1.03 -6.15
CA LEU A 284 2.48 1.21 -6.02
C LEU A 284 3.25 0.86 -7.29
N LEU A 285 2.82 -0.15 -8.04
CA LEU A 285 3.40 -0.44 -9.36
C LEU A 285 3.14 0.71 -10.35
N ARG A 286 1.94 1.29 -10.35
CA ARG A 286 1.63 2.47 -11.18
C ARG A 286 2.43 3.70 -10.74
N ALA A 287 2.64 3.89 -9.43
CA ALA A 287 3.49 4.93 -8.89
C ALA A 287 4.94 4.83 -9.43
N ASN A 288 5.52 3.63 -9.41
CA ASN A 288 6.85 3.38 -9.95
C ASN A 288 6.96 3.73 -11.42
N GLU A 289 5.98 3.32 -12.23
CA GLU A 289 5.95 3.64 -13.65
C GLU A 289 5.86 5.14 -13.90
N LEU A 290 5.03 5.83 -13.12
CA LEU A 290 4.82 7.26 -13.23
C LEU A 290 6.10 8.04 -12.90
N LEU A 291 6.75 7.68 -11.79
CA LEU A 291 8.02 8.27 -11.35
C LEU A 291 9.14 8.02 -12.36
N GLY A 292 9.23 6.80 -12.89
CA GLY A 292 10.18 6.46 -13.94
C GLY A 292 9.97 7.27 -15.22
N GLN A 293 8.72 7.46 -15.64
CA GLN A 293 8.39 8.30 -16.78
C GLN A 293 8.74 9.77 -16.53
N ASN A 294 8.45 10.30 -15.33
CA ASN A 294 8.83 11.66 -14.94
C ASN A 294 10.35 11.87 -15.03
N LEU A 295 11.14 10.93 -14.48
CA LEU A 295 12.59 10.94 -14.53
C LEU A 295 13.11 11.02 -15.99
N LEU A 296 12.55 10.22 -16.90
CA LEU A 296 12.92 10.20 -18.31
C LEU A 296 12.58 11.52 -19.02
N VAL A 297 11.44 12.14 -18.73
CA VAL A 297 11.03 13.42 -19.33
C VAL A 297 11.93 14.56 -18.85
N VAL A 298 12.31 14.57 -17.58
CA VAL A 298 13.23 15.57 -17.00
C VAL A 298 14.64 15.42 -17.56
N GLY A 299 15.08 14.20 -17.81
CA GLY A 299 16.37 13.87 -18.39
C GLY A 299 17.53 13.90 -17.38
N SER A 300 18.74 14.19 -17.86
CA SER A 300 19.99 14.00 -17.11
C SER A 300 20.05 14.60 -15.71
N LYS A 301 19.41 15.74 -15.48
CA LYS A 301 19.38 16.38 -14.15
C LYS A 301 18.62 15.52 -13.12
N GLY A 302 17.63 14.77 -13.56
CA GLY A 302 16.90 13.84 -12.69
C GLY A 302 17.77 12.71 -12.12
N PHE A 303 18.91 12.39 -12.73
CA PHE A 303 19.83 11.32 -12.29
C PHE A 303 20.91 11.79 -11.32
N LEU A 304 20.96 13.06 -10.97
CA LEU A 304 21.90 13.58 -9.98
C LEU A 304 21.51 13.10 -8.57
N ALA A 305 22.50 12.88 -7.72
CA ALA A 305 22.28 12.34 -6.36
C ALA A 305 21.41 13.26 -5.48
N GLU A 306 21.49 14.58 -5.71
CA GLU A 306 20.69 15.61 -5.03
C GLU A 306 19.28 15.78 -5.64
N SER A 307 18.98 15.10 -6.75
CA SER A 307 17.67 15.20 -7.39
C SER A 307 16.59 14.45 -6.62
N VAL A 308 15.59 15.18 -6.13
CA VAL A 308 14.39 14.59 -5.52
C VAL A 308 13.67 13.62 -6.48
N ILE A 309 13.66 13.93 -7.79
CA ILE A 309 13.01 13.09 -8.81
C ILE A 309 13.71 11.74 -8.90
N GLY A 310 15.06 11.73 -8.97
CA GLY A 310 15.85 10.50 -9.03
C GLY A 310 15.75 9.69 -7.75
N ARG A 311 15.89 10.33 -6.58
CA ARG A 311 15.75 9.70 -5.27
C ARG A 311 14.39 9.04 -5.14
N ASN A 312 13.31 9.78 -5.35
CA ASN A 312 11.94 9.29 -5.19
C ASN A 312 11.63 8.14 -6.16
N THR A 313 12.17 8.20 -7.39
CA THR A 313 12.03 7.10 -8.35
C THR A 313 12.69 5.84 -7.85
N ILE A 314 13.93 5.92 -7.36
CA ILE A 314 14.67 4.74 -6.87
C ILE A 314 14.01 4.18 -5.62
N ASP A 315 13.65 5.02 -4.66
CA ASP A 315 13.03 4.61 -3.39
C ASP A 315 11.65 3.99 -3.61
N SER A 316 10.92 4.40 -4.64
CA SER A 316 9.61 3.82 -4.95
C SER A 316 9.64 2.33 -5.32
N PHE A 317 10.76 1.81 -5.85
CA PHE A 317 10.84 0.43 -6.31
C PHE A 317 10.70 -0.60 -5.20
N VAL A 318 11.08 -0.27 -3.97
CA VAL A 318 10.96 -1.21 -2.86
C VAL A 318 9.55 -1.28 -2.28
N LEU A 319 8.73 -0.22 -2.45
CA LEU A 319 7.41 -0.11 -1.83
C LEU A 319 6.45 -1.26 -2.19
N PRO A 320 6.35 -1.76 -3.44
CA PRO A 320 5.51 -2.90 -3.75
C PRO A 320 6.10 -4.26 -3.31
N VAL A 321 7.36 -4.30 -2.86
CA VAL A 321 8.11 -5.53 -2.58
C VAL A 321 8.09 -5.92 -1.10
N PHE A 322 8.49 -5.01 -0.20
CA PHE A 322 8.53 -5.28 1.25
C PHE A 322 7.12 -5.27 1.86
N ASP A 323 6.97 -5.80 3.06
CA ASP A 323 5.69 -5.87 3.79
C ASP A 323 4.55 -6.50 2.96
N GLY A 324 4.86 -7.63 2.35
CA GLY A 324 3.98 -8.37 1.45
C GLY A 324 4.13 -7.99 -0.01
N HIS A 325 4.82 -8.86 -0.75
CA HIS A 325 5.11 -8.70 -2.17
C HIS A 325 3.85 -8.48 -3.01
N TYR A 326 3.91 -7.59 -4.01
CA TYR A 326 2.77 -7.23 -4.86
C TYR A 326 2.09 -8.45 -5.50
N THR A 327 2.84 -9.48 -5.87
CA THR A 327 2.28 -10.72 -6.45
C THR A 327 1.32 -11.40 -5.48
N ILE A 328 1.70 -11.53 -4.20
CA ILE A 328 0.86 -12.14 -3.16
C ILE A 328 -0.41 -11.30 -2.95
N ASN A 329 -0.28 -9.98 -2.90
CA ASN A 329 -1.43 -9.09 -2.76
C ASN A 329 -2.38 -9.20 -3.96
N THR A 330 -1.87 -9.31 -5.19
CA THR A 330 -2.69 -9.53 -6.40
C THR A 330 -3.43 -10.87 -6.36
N LEU A 331 -2.76 -11.95 -5.92
CA LEU A 331 -3.40 -13.26 -5.71
C LEU A 331 -4.49 -13.20 -4.64
N MET A 332 -4.29 -12.38 -3.58
CA MET A 332 -5.32 -12.16 -2.56
C MET A 332 -6.54 -11.42 -3.11
N THR A 333 -6.37 -10.50 -4.07
CA THR A 333 -7.48 -9.82 -4.73
C THR A 333 -8.32 -10.79 -5.55
N ALA A 334 -7.70 -11.69 -6.30
CA ALA A 334 -8.37 -12.64 -7.20
C ALA A 334 -9.42 -13.52 -6.49
N LYS A 335 -9.21 -13.84 -5.21
CA LYS A 335 -10.19 -14.64 -4.43
C LYS A 335 -11.57 -13.99 -4.30
N HIS A 336 -11.65 -12.68 -4.53
CA HIS A 336 -12.89 -11.92 -4.43
C HIS A 336 -13.68 -11.88 -5.76
N MET A 337 -13.11 -12.32 -6.88
CA MET A 337 -13.64 -12.17 -8.23
C MET A 337 -15.10 -12.65 -8.36
N ARG A 338 -15.40 -13.89 -7.94
CA ARG A 338 -16.77 -14.44 -8.01
C ARG A 338 -17.79 -13.55 -7.29
N ARG A 339 -17.44 -13.07 -6.11
CA ARG A 339 -18.34 -12.22 -5.31
C ARG A 339 -18.47 -10.82 -5.89
N TYR A 340 -17.40 -10.32 -6.45
CA TYR A 340 -17.37 -9.01 -7.09
C TYR A 340 -18.26 -8.98 -8.34
N LEU A 341 -18.07 -9.92 -9.25
CA LEU A 341 -18.85 -10.02 -10.49
C LEU A 341 -20.31 -10.42 -10.24
N GLY A 342 -20.59 -11.24 -9.23
CA GLY A 342 -21.93 -11.69 -8.89
C GLY A 342 -22.73 -10.75 -7.98
N ALA A 343 -22.19 -9.56 -7.67
CA ALA A 343 -22.88 -8.61 -6.79
C ALA A 343 -24.04 -7.92 -7.52
N THR A 344 -25.23 -7.97 -6.91
CA THR A 344 -26.47 -7.40 -7.49
C THR A 344 -27.06 -6.26 -6.68
N ARG A 345 -26.48 -5.97 -5.50
CA ARG A 345 -26.93 -4.89 -4.63
C ARG A 345 -26.68 -3.53 -5.25
N ARG A 346 -27.68 -2.68 -5.40
CA ARG A 346 -27.49 -1.29 -5.83
C ARG A 346 -26.78 -0.49 -4.74
N ALA A 347 -25.76 0.24 -5.10
CA ALA A 347 -25.12 1.23 -4.24
C ALA A 347 -25.86 2.58 -4.37
N ASN A 348 -25.91 3.34 -3.30
CA ASN A 348 -26.45 4.70 -3.34
C ASN A 348 -25.35 5.65 -3.83
N VAL A 349 -25.50 6.15 -5.07
CA VAL A 349 -24.55 7.05 -5.75
C VAL A 349 -24.35 8.33 -4.94
N GLU A 350 -25.41 9.02 -4.57
CA GLU A 350 -25.32 10.31 -3.88
C GLU A 350 -24.63 10.18 -2.51
N LYS A 351 -24.93 9.13 -1.76
CA LYS A 351 -24.26 8.86 -0.48
C LYS A 351 -22.77 8.64 -0.68
N ARG A 352 -22.36 7.88 -1.69
CA ARG A 352 -20.92 7.64 -1.97
C ARG A 352 -20.22 8.91 -2.44
N LEU A 353 -20.86 9.68 -3.33
CA LEU A 353 -20.30 10.95 -3.82
C LEU A 353 -20.21 12.00 -2.70
N SER A 354 -21.18 12.05 -1.79
CA SER A 354 -21.13 12.93 -0.61
C SER A 354 -19.89 12.64 0.24
N ILE A 355 -19.60 11.36 0.49
CA ILE A 355 -18.37 10.95 1.21
C ILE A 355 -17.11 11.40 0.43
N LEU A 356 -17.07 11.16 -0.87
CA LEU A 356 -15.92 11.51 -1.72
C LEU A 356 -15.71 13.03 -1.88
N ARG A 357 -16.77 13.81 -1.75
CA ARG A 357 -16.74 15.28 -1.74
C ARG A 357 -16.40 15.88 -0.37
N GLY A 358 -16.14 15.06 0.63
CA GLY A 358 -15.82 15.49 1.99
C GLY A 358 -17.04 15.85 2.85
N GLY A 359 -18.25 15.48 2.42
CA GLY A 359 -19.52 15.81 3.08
C GLY A 359 -20.03 14.82 4.12
N GLY A 360 -19.25 13.88 4.55
CA GLY A 360 -19.63 12.90 5.56
C GLY A 360 -18.49 12.51 6.46
N ALA A 361 -18.66 12.71 7.76
CA ALA A 361 -17.81 12.02 8.72
C ALA A 361 -17.89 10.52 8.43
N MET A 362 -16.75 9.91 8.15
CA MET A 362 -16.64 8.46 8.01
C MET A 362 -16.97 7.86 9.38
N SER A 363 -18.25 7.50 9.55
CA SER A 363 -18.72 6.92 10.80
C SER A 363 -17.98 5.62 11.06
N GLY A 364 -17.10 5.67 12.07
CA GLY A 364 -16.68 4.51 12.83
C GLY A 364 -16.07 3.39 12.01
N THR A 365 -14.84 3.56 11.62
CA THR A 365 -14.02 2.43 11.12
C THR A 365 -13.76 1.45 12.22
N GLY A 366 -14.39 1.25 13.24
CA GLY A 366 -14.05 0.36 14.34
C GLY A 366 -12.59 -0.10 14.30
N ASP A 367 -11.93 -0.17 15.38
CA ASP A 367 -10.50 -0.51 15.45
C ASP A 367 -10.16 -1.76 14.61
N PRO A 368 -9.47 -1.63 13.45
CA PRO A 368 -9.19 -2.76 12.57
C PRO A 368 -8.22 -3.75 13.20
N ILE A 369 -7.46 -3.34 14.22
CA ILE A 369 -6.46 -4.17 14.91
C ILE A 369 -7.16 -5.11 15.87
N ARG A 370 -8.16 -4.61 16.60
CA ARG A 370 -8.96 -5.38 17.56
C ARG A 370 -10.20 -6.03 16.93
N ALA A 371 -10.57 -5.63 15.70
CA ALA A 371 -11.75 -6.15 15.02
C ALA A 371 -11.67 -7.67 14.77
N PRO A 372 -12.79 -8.42 14.90
CA PRO A 372 -12.81 -9.82 14.54
C PRO A 372 -12.48 -10.03 13.07
N SER A 373 -11.55 -10.92 12.76
CA SER A 373 -11.06 -11.20 11.41
C SER A 373 -12.17 -11.59 10.39
N ARG A 374 -13.34 -12.05 10.86
CA ARG A 374 -14.52 -12.30 9.99
C ARG A 374 -15.09 -11.05 9.35
N LYS A 375 -15.07 -9.90 10.04
CA LYS A 375 -15.59 -8.62 9.51
C LYS A 375 -14.69 -8.05 8.42
N LEU A 376 -13.40 -8.36 8.43
CA LEU A 376 -12.42 -7.85 7.49
C LEU A 376 -12.37 -8.63 6.16
N ARG A 377 -12.91 -9.85 6.09
CA ARG A 377 -12.68 -10.79 4.98
C ARG A 377 -13.72 -10.75 3.87
N ASN A 378 -14.88 -10.16 4.08
CA ASN A 378 -16.02 -10.27 3.18
C ASN A 378 -16.55 -8.91 2.77
N PRO A 379 -15.96 -8.22 1.76
CA PRO A 379 -16.47 -6.96 1.25
C PRO A 379 -17.94 -7.09 0.81
N ASP A 380 -18.74 -6.06 1.12
CA ASP A 380 -20.12 -5.95 0.70
C ASP A 380 -20.18 -5.28 -0.68
N PHE A 381 -19.77 -6.02 -1.71
CA PHE A 381 -19.76 -5.57 -3.09
C PHE A 381 -21.17 -5.21 -3.59
N PHE A 382 -21.21 -4.39 -4.63
CA PHE A 382 -22.44 -3.91 -5.25
C PHE A 382 -22.39 -4.14 -6.77
N ASP A 383 -23.53 -3.96 -7.45
CA ASP A 383 -23.63 -4.03 -8.92
C ASP A 383 -22.74 -2.98 -9.57
N TYR A 384 -21.55 -3.40 -9.99
CA TYR A 384 -20.52 -2.55 -10.59
C TYR A 384 -21.03 -1.83 -11.84
N ALA A 385 -21.66 -2.59 -12.77
CA ALA A 385 -22.15 -2.03 -14.03
C ALA A 385 -23.29 -1.05 -13.81
N GLY A 386 -24.28 -1.44 -13.00
CA GLY A 386 -25.40 -0.58 -12.68
C GLY A 386 -24.99 0.69 -11.91
N TYR A 387 -23.96 0.61 -11.07
CA TYR A 387 -23.43 1.79 -10.40
C TYR A 387 -22.76 2.77 -11.36
N ILE A 388 -21.94 2.29 -12.31
CA ILE A 388 -21.33 3.15 -13.35
C ILE A 388 -22.40 3.78 -14.24
N GLU A 389 -23.46 3.03 -14.59
CA GLU A 389 -24.60 3.58 -15.34
C GLU A 389 -25.29 4.71 -14.57
N ASP A 390 -25.51 4.51 -13.25
CA ASP A 390 -26.16 5.49 -12.37
C ASP A 390 -25.28 6.75 -12.14
N LEU A 391 -23.95 6.71 -12.44
CA LEU A 391 -23.07 7.90 -12.43
C LEU A 391 -23.34 8.87 -13.60
N ASP A 392 -24.07 8.44 -14.62
CA ASP A 392 -24.49 9.27 -15.78
C ASP A 392 -23.32 10.00 -16.46
N LEU A 393 -22.32 9.24 -16.89
CA LEU A 393 -21.13 9.77 -17.55
C LEU A 393 -21.48 10.35 -18.93
N PRO A 394 -20.94 11.52 -19.35
CA PRO A 394 -21.15 12.11 -20.67
C PRO A 394 -20.41 11.38 -21.82
N ILE A 395 -20.03 10.15 -21.57
CA ILE A 395 -19.42 9.23 -22.54
C ILE A 395 -20.15 7.89 -22.47
N ASN A 396 -20.39 7.30 -23.62
CA ASN A 396 -20.99 5.97 -23.65
C ASN A 396 -19.94 4.91 -23.21
N LEU A 397 -19.87 4.62 -21.91
CA LEU A 397 -19.06 3.55 -21.34
C LEU A 397 -19.96 2.33 -21.12
N ASP A 398 -19.76 1.27 -21.90
CA ASP A 398 -20.52 0.02 -21.73
C ASP A 398 -19.95 -0.79 -20.56
N ALA A 399 -20.33 -0.41 -19.35
CA ALA A 399 -19.90 -1.09 -18.12
C ALA A 399 -20.46 -2.53 -18.04
N ARG A 400 -21.64 -2.78 -18.63
CA ARG A 400 -22.20 -4.15 -18.69
C ARG A 400 -21.37 -5.06 -19.56
N ALA A 401 -20.89 -4.58 -20.71
CA ALA A 401 -19.97 -5.36 -21.54
C ALA A 401 -18.65 -5.68 -20.82
N VAL A 402 -18.11 -4.76 -20.02
CA VAL A 402 -16.93 -5.01 -19.18
C VAL A 402 -17.19 -6.15 -18.19
N VAL A 403 -18.29 -6.08 -17.45
CA VAL A 403 -18.64 -7.12 -16.45
C VAL A 403 -18.94 -8.45 -17.14
N ALA A 404 -19.69 -8.44 -18.26
CA ALA A 404 -20.01 -9.66 -19.01
C ALA A 404 -18.76 -10.34 -19.58
N ALA A 405 -17.79 -9.58 -20.09
CA ALA A 405 -16.52 -10.12 -20.58
C ALA A 405 -15.70 -10.75 -19.43
N MET A 406 -15.64 -10.10 -18.28
CA MET A 406 -14.97 -10.64 -17.09
C MET A 406 -15.66 -11.89 -16.54
N GLN A 407 -17.00 -11.92 -16.55
CA GLN A 407 -17.77 -13.10 -16.13
C GLN A 407 -17.50 -14.27 -17.07
N SER A 408 -17.54 -14.04 -18.39
CA SER A 408 -17.25 -15.06 -19.39
C SER A 408 -15.85 -15.65 -19.26
N LEU A 409 -14.84 -14.78 -19.02
CA LEU A 409 -13.46 -15.23 -18.76
C LEU A 409 -13.38 -16.06 -17.48
N PHE A 410 -14.02 -15.62 -16.39
CA PHE A 410 -14.03 -16.34 -15.14
C PHE A 410 -14.71 -17.70 -15.27
N ASP A 411 -15.84 -17.79 -15.98
CA ASP A 411 -16.58 -19.03 -16.20
C ASP A 411 -15.76 -20.01 -17.05
N GLU A 412 -15.06 -19.52 -18.08
CA GLU A 412 -14.17 -20.35 -18.90
C GLU A 412 -12.99 -20.91 -18.09
N LEU A 413 -12.33 -20.07 -17.27
CA LEU A 413 -11.26 -20.53 -16.39
C LEU A 413 -11.78 -21.52 -15.35
N SER A 414 -13.01 -21.33 -14.84
CA SER A 414 -13.65 -22.24 -13.89
C SER A 414 -13.96 -23.59 -14.53
N SER A 415 -14.46 -23.60 -15.76
CA SER A 415 -14.77 -24.84 -16.50
C SER A 415 -13.53 -25.68 -16.83
N ARG A 416 -12.36 -25.04 -16.89
CA ARG A 416 -11.05 -25.69 -17.09
C ARG A 416 -10.31 -25.99 -15.80
N GLU A 417 -10.92 -25.76 -14.63
CA GLU A 417 -10.31 -25.89 -13.30
C GLU A 417 -9.05 -24.99 -13.07
N LEU A 418 -8.90 -23.92 -13.85
CA LEU A 418 -7.75 -23.03 -13.83
C LEU A 418 -7.87 -21.90 -12.79
N THR A 419 -9.02 -21.77 -12.11
CA THR A 419 -9.23 -20.72 -11.10
C THR A 419 -8.36 -20.87 -9.84
N THR A 420 -7.77 -22.02 -9.62
CA THR A 420 -6.83 -22.30 -8.52
C THR A 420 -5.37 -22.18 -8.94
N ASP A 421 -5.10 -22.17 -10.24
CA ASP A 421 -3.75 -22.01 -10.78
C ASP A 421 -3.19 -20.61 -10.46
N PRO A 422 -1.96 -20.52 -9.90
CA PRO A 422 -1.39 -19.22 -9.47
C PRO A 422 -1.27 -18.19 -10.59
N GLU A 423 -0.89 -18.61 -11.81
CA GLU A 423 -0.72 -17.70 -12.95
C GLU A 423 -2.06 -17.08 -13.38
N HIS A 424 -3.09 -17.92 -13.56
CA HIS A 424 -4.44 -17.44 -13.93
C HIS A 424 -5.06 -16.59 -12.82
N ARG A 425 -4.84 -16.96 -11.56
CA ARG A 425 -5.28 -16.14 -10.42
C ARG A 425 -4.59 -14.78 -10.40
N TYR A 426 -3.30 -14.70 -10.69
CA TYR A 426 -2.59 -13.43 -10.78
C TYR A 426 -3.17 -12.55 -11.89
N LYS A 427 -3.39 -13.09 -13.09
CA LYS A 427 -4.04 -12.39 -14.21
C LYS A 427 -5.42 -11.86 -13.84
N MET A 428 -6.24 -12.69 -13.19
CA MET A 428 -7.58 -12.29 -12.73
C MET A 428 -7.52 -11.19 -11.66
N GLY A 429 -6.61 -11.27 -10.72
CA GLY A 429 -6.40 -10.23 -9.72
C GLY A 429 -5.99 -8.89 -10.35
N THR A 430 -5.11 -8.94 -11.35
CA THR A 430 -4.70 -7.76 -12.12
C THR A 430 -5.86 -7.11 -12.85
N LEU A 431 -6.70 -7.90 -13.52
CA LEU A 431 -7.90 -7.39 -14.22
C LEU A 431 -8.88 -6.75 -13.23
N LEU A 432 -9.07 -7.33 -12.05
CA LEU A 432 -9.93 -6.76 -11.02
C LEU A 432 -9.41 -5.42 -10.51
N HIS A 433 -8.09 -5.27 -10.38
CA HIS A 433 -7.48 -3.97 -10.05
C HIS A 433 -7.78 -2.90 -11.11
N TRP A 434 -7.71 -3.25 -12.39
CA TRP A 434 -8.04 -2.33 -13.48
C TRP A 434 -9.54 -1.97 -13.52
N MET A 435 -10.42 -2.90 -13.18
CA MET A 435 -11.85 -2.59 -13.00
C MET A 435 -12.08 -1.59 -11.86
N GLU A 436 -11.43 -1.78 -10.72
CA GLU A 436 -11.52 -0.84 -9.59
C GLU A 436 -10.92 0.53 -9.93
N ALA A 437 -9.84 0.57 -10.68
CA ALA A 437 -9.26 1.83 -11.15
C ALA A 437 -10.18 2.57 -12.14
N LEU A 438 -10.89 1.84 -13.01
CA LEU A 438 -11.90 2.40 -13.90
C LEU A 438 -13.09 2.97 -13.09
N LEU A 439 -13.56 2.23 -12.09
CA LEU A 439 -14.61 2.71 -11.20
C LEU A 439 -14.19 3.99 -10.47
N ALA A 440 -12.97 4.01 -9.94
CA ALA A 440 -12.43 5.18 -9.25
C ALA A 440 -12.33 6.39 -10.19
N ALA A 441 -11.91 6.21 -11.44
CA ALA A 441 -11.88 7.29 -12.42
C ALA A 441 -13.28 7.84 -12.72
N CYS A 442 -14.29 6.97 -12.82
CA CYS A 442 -15.69 7.38 -13.01
C CYS A 442 -16.20 8.18 -11.79
N GLU A 443 -15.92 7.70 -10.57
CA GLU A 443 -16.27 8.41 -9.33
C GLU A 443 -15.51 9.74 -9.21
N MET A 444 -14.23 9.80 -9.59
CA MET A 444 -13.43 11.04 -9.60
C MET A 444 -14.07 12.09 -10.49
N TRP A 445 -14.40 11.74 -11.73
CA TRP A 445 -15.08 12.66 -12.62
C TRP A 445 -16.42 13.14 -12.02
N ARG A 446 -17.27 12.22 -11.55
CA ARG A 446 -18.59 12.59 -11.00
C ARG A 446 -18.52 13.38 -9.71
N ALA A 447 -17.49 13.16 -8.89
CA ALA A 447 -17.30 13.91 -7.66
C ALA A 447 -16.84 15.35 -7.90
N THR A 448 -16.03 15.58 -8.94
CA THR A 448 -15.42 16.87 -9.27
C THR A 448 -16.19 17.63 -10.35
N GLU A 449 -16.88 16.92 -11.24
CA GLU A 449 -17.53 17.44 -12.46
C GLU A 449 -16.57 18.16 -13.42
N GLU A 450 -15.27 17.88 -13.31
CA GLU A 450 -14.22 18.46 -14.17
C GLU A 450 -14.08 17.61 -15.44
N ASP A 451 -14.35 18.18 -16.60
CA ASP A 451 -14.31 17.50 -17.91
C ASP A 451 -12.97 16.83 -18.23
N GLU A 452 -11.90 17.37 -17.68
CA GLU A 452 -10.55 16.83 -17.82
C GLU A 452 -10.42 15.40 -17.29
N TYR A 453 -11.13 15.06 -16.21
CA TYR A 453 -11.08 13.70 -15.66
C TYR A 453 -11.83 12.66 -16.49
N LEU A 454 -12.60 13.06 -17.51
CA LEU A 454 -13.10 12.12 -18.52
C LEU A 454 -11.96 11.42 -19.27
N ASN A 455 -10.83 12.10 -19.46
CA ASN A 455 -9.66 11.45 -20.03
C ASN A 455 -9.07 10.39 -19.09
N ALA A 456 -9.15 10.55 -17.78
CA ALA A 456 -8.77 9.50 -16.84
C ALA A 456 -9.68 8.27 -17.00
N VAL A 457 -11.00 8.46 -17.14
CA VAL A 457 -11.94 7.35 -17.42
C VAL A 457 -11.56 6.63 -18.71
N ILE A 458 -11.33 7.37 -19.82
CA ILE A 458 -10.95 6.80 -21.13
C ILE A 458 -9.62 6.06 -21.01
N MET A 459 -8.63 6.62 -20.31
CA MET A 459 -7.33 5.97 -20.08
C MET A 459 -7.48 4.65 -19.33
N GLN A 460 -8.24 4.62 -18.25
CA GLN A 460 -8.44 3.40 -17.46
C GLN A 460 -9.22 2.35 -18.23
N TYR A 461 -10.24 2.76 -18.99
CA TYR A 461 -10.96 1.86 -19.88
C TYR A 461 -10.03 1.23 -20.92
N ASN A 462 -9.22 2.04 -21.62
CA ASN A 462 -8.29 1.55 -22.63
C ASN A 462 -7.21 0.64 -22.01
N ALA A 463 -6.72 0.96 -20.83
CA ALA A 463 -5.76 0.14 -20.11
C ALA A 463 -6.38 -1.21 -19.69
N PHE A 464 -7.62 -1.21 -19.18
CA PHE A 464 -8.36 -2.44 -18.89
C PHE A 464 -8.51 -3.30 -20.16
N VAL A 465 -8.95 -2.71 -21.29
CA VAL A 465 -9.11 -3.43 -22.57
C VAL A 465 -7.80 -4.06 -23.03
N ASN A 466 -6.68 -3.33 -22.91
CA ASN A 466 -5.36 -3.85 -23.27
C ASN A 466 -4.96 -5.03 -22.41
N GLN A 467 -5.11 -4.92 -21.09
CA GLN A 467 -4.79 -5.99 -20.15
C GLN A 467 -5.69 -7.21 -20.34
N PHE A 468 -6.99 -6.99 -20.57
CA PHE A 468 -7.94 -8.06 -20.86
C PHE A 468 -7.56 -8.83 -22.14
N ASN A 469 -7.25 -8.12 -23.22
CA ASN A 469 -6.82 -8.72 -24.48
C ASN A 469 -5.50 -9.50 -24.34
N ALA A 470 -4.54 -8.98 -23.55
CA ALA A 470 -3.30 -9.67 -23.27
C ALA A 470 -3.56 -10.99 -22.53
N VAL A 471 -4.40 -10.97 -21.48
CA VAL A 471 -4.77 -12.18 -20.72
C VAL A 471 -5.43 -13.22 -21.62
N ILE A 472 -6.36 -12.83 -22.50
CA ILE A 472 -7.02 -13.74 -23.45
C ILE A 472 -5.99 -14.37 -24.39
N SER A 473 -5.10 -13.57 -24.98
CA SER A 473 -4.08 -14.04 -25.93
C SER A 473 -3.10 -15.01 -25.29
N GLU A 474 -2.59 -14.69 -24.12
CA GLU A 474 -1.62 -15.51 -23.38
C GLU A 474 -2.23 -16.83 -22.87
N SER A 475 -3.51 -16.83 -22.53
CA SER A 475 -4.19 -18.00 -21.98
C SER A 475 -4.71 -18.96 -23.06
N ALA A 476 -4.46 -18.68 -24.33
CA ALA A 476 -4.99 -19.43 -25.49
C ALA A 476 -6.52 -19.66 -25.43
N LEU A 477 -7.23 -18.71 -24.85
CA LEU A 477 -8.67 -18.75 -24.68
C LEU A 477 -9.36 -18.27 -25.96
N LYS A 478 -10.34 -19.05 -26.47
CA LYS A 478 -11.15 -18.68 -27.62
C LYS A 478 -12.41 -17.95 -27.15
N THR A 479 -12.28 -16.71 -26.74
CA THR A 479 -13.43 -15.95 -26.28
C THR A 479 -13.99 -15.10 -27.42
N PRO A 480 -15.28 -15.22 -27.79
CA PRO A 480 -15.90 -14.47 -28.88
C PRO A 480 -16.03 -12.95 -28.64
N PHE A 481 -15.63 -12.46 -27.48
CA PHE A 481 -15.81 -11.07 -27.02
C PHE A 481 -14.73 -10.07 -27.46
N LEU A 482 -13.66 -10.51 -28.12
CA LEU A 482 -12.57 -9.64 -28.61
C LEU A 482 -13.02 -8.50 -29.52
N THR A 483 -14.21 -8.62 -30.14
CA THR A 483 -14.74 -7.65 -31.12
C THR A 483 -15.43 -6.45 -30.44
N LEU A 484 -15.85 -6.55 -29.18
CA LEU A 484 -16.67 -5.53 -28.51
C LEU A 484 -15.87 -4.48 -27.78
N MET A 485 -14.67 -4.81 -27.30
CA MET A 485 -13.83 -3.88 -26.53
C MET A 485 -12.84 -3.16 -27.45
N ARG A 486 -13.26 -2.05 -28.04
CA ARG A 486 -12.37 -1.16 -28.79
C ARG A 486 -11.87 -0.03 -27.92
N GLN A 487 -10.58 0.32 -28.09
CA GLN A 487 -10.01 1.52 -27.48
C GLN A 487 -10.77 2.77 -27.90
N ARG A 488 -10.87 3.74 -27.00
CA ARG A 488 -11.52 5.02 -27.25
C ARG A 488 -10.47 6.12 -27.41
N PRO A 489 -10.67 7.04 -28.37
CA PRO A 489 -9.77 8.18 -28.52
C PRO A 489 -9.90 9.11 -27.29
N MET A 490 -8.78 9.60 -26.81
CA MET A 490 -8.72 10.66 -25.80
C MET A 490 -9.35 11.94 -26.36
N ARG A 491 -10.05 12.69 -25.52
CA ARG A 491 -10.51 14.02 -25.87
C ARG A 491 -9.32 14.96 -26.06
N ARG A 492 -9.35 15.84 -27.06
CA ARG A 492 -8.36 16.89 -27.28
C ARG A 492 -8.75 18.12 -26.47
N PHE A 493 -7.79 18.72 -25.79
CA PHE A 493 -7.97 19.98 -25.08
C PHE A 493 -7.40 21.15 -25.90
N GLU A 494 -8.13 22.25 -25.90
CA GLU A 494 -7.72 23.45 -26.62
C GLU A 494 -6.53 24.17 -25.95
N LYS A 495 -6.36 24.01 -24.62
CA LYS A 495 -5.33 24.70 -23.83
C LYS A 495 -4.63 23.78 -22.80
N PRO A 496 -3.78 22.85 -23.25
CA PRO A 496 -3.15 21.87 -22.37
C PRO A 496 -2.28 22.47 -21.24
N ARG A 497 -1.69 23.66 -21.48
CA ARG A 497 -0.82 24.34 -20.50
C ARG A 497 -1.61 24.93 -19.33
N GLU A 498 -2.72 25.60 -19.60
CA GLU A 498 -3.61 26.15 -18.56
C GLU A 498 -4.17 25.01 -17.70
N PHE A 499 -4.46 23.88 -18.32
CA PHE A 499 -4.93 22.69 -17.66
C PHE A 499 -3.88 22.04 -16.74
N LEU A 500 -2.60 21.94 -17.17
CA LEU A 500 -1.52 21.45 -16.31
C LEU A 500 -1.40 22.25 -15.03
N LEU A 501 -1.50 23.59 -15.12
CA LEU A 501 -1.44 24.47 -13.96
C LEU A 501 -2.67 24.28 -13.05
N ARG A 502 -3.86 24.12 -13.62
CA ARG A 502 -5.09 23.82 -12.86
C ARG A 502 -5.02 22.47 -12.18
N LEU A 503 -4.59 21.41 -12.88
CA LEU A 503 -4.41 20.08 -12.28
C LEU A 503 -3.39 20.08 -11.15
N TYR A 504 -2.31 20.83 -11.30
CA TYR A 504 -1.33 21.01 -10.25
C TYR A 504 -1.98 21.57 -8.97
N HIS A 505 -2.76 22.66 -9.10
CA HIS A 505 -3.51 23.22 -7.98
C HIS A 505 -4.59 22.29 -7.44
N LEU A 506 -5.20 21.47 -8.27
CA LEU A 506 -6.17 20.45 -7.83
C LEU A 506 -5.50 19.32 -7.04
N VAL A 507 -4.31 18.87 -7.44
CA VAL A 507 -3.52 17.89 -6.67
C VAL A 507 -3.12 18.48 -5.32
N GLU A 508 -2.67 19.74 -5.29
CA GLU A 508 -2.43 20.47 -4.03
C GLU A 508 -3.71 20.58 -3.18
N GLN A 509 -4.85 20.88 -3.78
CA GLN A 509 -6.12 20.95 -3.05
C GLN A 509 -6.59 19.59 -2.52
N PHE A 510 -6.29 18.49 -3.19
CA PHE A 510 -6.55 17.15 -2.67
C PHE A 510 -5.60 16.81 -1.51
N SER A 511 -4.34 17.24 -1.53
CA SER A 511 -3.43 17.09 -0.40
C SER A 511 -3.81 18.01 0.78
N VAL A 512 -4.17 19.26 0.53
CA VAL A 512 -4.62 20.23 1.56
C VAL A 512 -6.00 19.87 2.13
N ARG A 513 -6.93 19.32 1.33
CA ARG A 513 -8.21 18.82 1.85
C ARG A 513 -8.07 17.59 2.74
N GLN A 514 -6.97 16.86 2.65
CA GLN A 514 -6.62 15.84 3.64
C GLN A 514 -6.38 16.47 5.01
N GLU A 515 -5.79 17.66 5.08
CA GLU A 515 -5.62 18.41 6.32
C GLU A 515 -6.96 18.93 6.89
N ALA A 516 -7.88 19.37 6.04
CA ALA A 516 -9.18 19.93 6.45
C ALA A 516 -10.20 18.86 6.86
N LEU A 517 -10.12 17.63 6.36
CA LEU A 517 -11.02 16.53 6.71
C LEU A 517 -10.73 15.90 8.08
N VAL A 518 -9.65 16.29 8.71
CA VAL A 518 -9.20 15.76 10.00
C VAL A 518 -9.48 16.73 11.15
N VAL A 519 -9.85 17.99 10.87
CA VAL A 519 -10.02 19.05 11.88
C VAL A 519 -11.49 19.22 12.33
N GLU A 520 -12.49 18.59 11.71
CA GLU A 520 -13.88 18.53 12.15
C GLU A 520 -14.30 17.08 12.51
#